data_4ffb21e86d383670d2219dd9069992e8
#
_entry.id   4ffb21e86d383670d2219dd9069992e8
#
_cell.length_a   1.000
_cell.length_b   1.000
_cell.length_c   1.000
_cell.angle_alpha   90.00
_cell.angle_beta   90.00
_cell.angle_gamma   90.00
#
_symmetry.space_group_name_H-M   'P 1'
#
loop_
_entity.id
_entity.type
_entity.pdbx_description
1 polymer ?
#
loop_
_entity_poly.entity_id
_entity_poly.type
_entity_poly.pdbx_seq_one_letter_code
_entity_poly.pdbx_strand_id
1 'polypeptide(L)'
;MSRHIPDQIDRPWWRMAVGSLVLMTSAVISVALLIAQQGQAIEMTLRPEPLDEQWTVQSGEVEADRLVLRPAAHSIGLALRPSESTTFTWQTRITFQRPPGTAGLIVQADDTEHFSAFLISSDGYFRVSDYRNGAWIDRTAWRAWPHIRRDGAANVLRAECRSDTCTFFVNDEWTWQEDELTGTPWIGMAADAPLANAPFEVYFDQISRGP
;
A
#
# COMPACT_ATOMS: atom_id res chain seq x y z
N MET A 1 37.41 54.57 55.05
CA MET A 1 37.29 54.30 53.61
C MET A 1 36.16 53.30 53.43
N SER A 2 34.98 53.82 53.21
CA SER A 2 33.76 53.01 53.04
C SER A 2 33.59 52.72 51.55
N ARG A 3 33.62 51.45 51.12
CA ARG A 3 33.38 51.03 49.77
C ARG A 3 31.87 51.04 49.54
N HIS A 4 31.42 51.90 48.70
CA HIS A 4 30.08 51.95 48.20
C HIS A 4 29.89 50.79 47.19
N ILE A 5 29.01 49.79 47.49
CA ILE A 5 28.61 48.77 46.58
C ILE A 5 27.48 49.35 45.76
N PRO A 6 27.57 49.45 44.44
CA PRO A 6 26.49 49.99 43.65
C PRO A 6 25.30 49.02 43.69
N ASP A 7 24.17 49.61 44.06
CA ASP A 7 22.87 48.93 44.11
C ASP A 7 22.48 48.30 42.79
N GLN A 8 21.77 47.21 42.92
CA GLN A 8 21.24 46.33 41.92
C GLN A 8 20.72 47.09 40.67
N ILE A 9 21.36 46.82 39.57
CA ILE A 9 20.84 47.17 38.26
C ILE A 9 19.56 46.40 38.04
N ASP A 10 18.41 47.02 38.27
CA ASP A 10 17.10 46.52 37.91
C ASP A 10 17.07 46.35 36.37
N ARG A 11 17.23 45.15 35.88
CA ARG A 11 17.32 44.84 34.45
C ARG A 11 15.96 44.39 33.94
N PRO A 12 15.02 45.29 33.60
CA PRO A 12 13.70 44.89 33.11
C PRO A 12 13.77 44.06 31.80
N TRP A 13 14.85 44.22 31.02
CA TRP A 13 15.07 43.46 29.82
C TRP A 13 15.26 41.95 30.06
N TRP A 14 15.78 41.56 31.24
CA TRP A 14 15.95 40.14 31.59
C TRP A 14 14.59 39.45 31.75
N ARG A 15 13.61 40.11 32.35
CA ARG A 15 12.24 39.59 32.50
C ARG A 15 11.55 39.46 31.15
N MET A 16 11.76 40.41 30.23
CA MET A 16 11.25 40.33 28.87
C MET A 16 11.92 39.21 28.05
N ALA A 17 13.23 39.03 28.16
CA ALA A 17 13.96 37.97 27.49
C ALA A 17 13.54 36.56 27.97
N VAL A 18 13.32 36.36 29.26
CA VAL A 18 12.84 35.11 29.84
C VAL A 18 11.39 34.85 29.40
N GLY A 19 10.51 35.86 29.40
CA GLY A 19 9.14 35.75 28.94
C GLY A 19 9.06 35.39 27.45
N SER A 20 9.89 35.99 26.60
CA SER A 20 9.98 35.66 25.18
C SER A 20 10.49 34.24 24.94
N LEU A 21 11.47 33.77 25.72
CA LEU A 21 11.98 32.41 25.58
C LEU A 21 10.92 31.36 25.96
N VAL A 22 10.15 31.61 27.03
CA VAL A 22 9.07 30.71 27.47
C VAL A 22 7.95 30.66 26.44
N LEU A 23 7.60 31.79 25.83
CA LEU A 23 6.59 31.83 24.78
C LEU A 23 7.05 31.10 23.50
N MET A 24 8.30 31.27 23.09
CA MET A 24 8.84 30.53 21.94
C MET A 24 8.90 29.03 22.17
N THR A 25 9.37 28.60 23.36
CA THR A 25 9.41 27.16 23.68
C THR A 25 8.03 26.54 23.76
N SER A 26 7.03 27.22 24.31
CA SER A 26 5.66 26.73 24.35
C SER A 26 5.04 26.63 22.95
N ALA A 27 5.32 27.60 22.06
CA ALA A 27 4.86 27.55 20.67
C ALA A 27 5.47 26.37 19.89
N VAL A 28 6.78 26.12 20.04
CA VAL A 28 7.47 24.99 19.40
C VAL A 28 6.91 23.65 19.90
N ILE A 29 6.67 23.51 21.21
CA ILE A 29 6.08 22.30 21.79
C ILE A 29 4.65 22.10 21.28
N SER A 30 3.86 23.17 21.17
CA SER A 30 2.48 23.08 20.66
C SER A 30 2.45 22.67 19.18
N VAL A 31 3.34 23.20 18.35
CA VAL A 31 3.47 22.80 16.94
C VAL A 31 3.96 21.37 16.82
N ALA A 32 4.94 20.95 17.63
CA ALA A 32 5.41 19.56 17.64
C ALA A 32 4.31 18.58 18.08
N LEU A 33 3.50 18.94 19.08
CA LEU A 33 2.33 18.15 19.50
C LEU A 33 1.25 18.08 18.43
N LEU A 34 0.97 19.18 17.72
CA LEU A 34 0.05 19.20 16.58
C LEU A 34 0.54 18.31 15.43
N ILE A 35 1.82 18.38 15.11
CA ILE A 35 2.43 17.51 14.08
C ILE A 35 2.38 16.04 14.54
N ALA A 36 2.68 15.76 15.81
CA ALA A 36 2.58 14.41 16.36
C ALA A 36 1.13 13.90 16.38
N GLN A 37 0.14 14.75 16.61
CA GLN A 37 -1.28 14.38 16.52
C GLN A 37 -1.76 14.17 15.07
N GLN A 38 -1.23 14.95 14.13
CA GLN A 38 -1.50 14.73 12.70
C GLN A 38 -0.75 13.52 12.14
N GLY A 39 0.37 13.17 12.74
CA GLY A 39 1.16 11.96 12.44
C GLY A 39 0.75 10.73 13.24
N GLN A 40 -0.30 10.79 14.09
CA GLN A 40 -0.97 9.58 14.51
C GLN A 40 -1.61 9.00 13.26
N ALA A 41 -0.92 8.04 12.65
CA ALA A 41 -1.51 7.16 11.67
C ALA A 41 -2.86 6.74 12.24
N ILE A 42 -3.94 7.07 11.53
CA ILE A 42 -5.25 6.46 11.81
C ILE A 42 -4.93 4.98 11.80
N GLU A 43 -4.99 4.34 12.97
CA GLU A 43 -4.77 2.90 13.09
C GLU A 43 -5.90 2.27 12.26
N MET A 44 -5.60 2.06 10.97
CA MET A 44 -6.55 1.48 10.04
C MET A 44 -6.82 0.07 10.52
N THR A 45 -7.99 -0.11 11.11
CA THR A 45 -8.41 -1.43 11.57
C THR A 45 -8.75 -2.27 10.34
N LEU A 46 -7.73 -2.93 9.80
CA LEU A 46 -7.91 -3.92 8.75
C LEU A 46 -8.67 -5.12 9.36
N ARG A 47 -9.70 -5.56 8.68
CA ARG A 47 -10.47 -6.75 9.05
C ARG A 47 -10.15 -7.86 8.06
N PRO A 48 -10.00 -9.12 8.54
CA PRO A 48 -9.89 -10.24 7.64
C PRO A 48 -11.05 -10.26 6.65
N GLU A 49 -10.73 -10.41 5.38
CA GLU A 49 -11.73 -10.54 4.32
C GLU A 49 -12.02 -12.03 4.10
N PRO A 50 -13.28 -12.47 4.27
CA PRO A 50 -13.61 -13.87 4.07
C PRO A 50 -13.47 -14.26 2.60
N LEU A 51 -12.92 -15.45 2.37
CA LEU A 51 -12.88 -16.09 1.06
C LEU A 51 -14.17 -16.91 0.87
N ASP A 52 -15.26 -16.22 0.57
CA ASP A 52 -16.60 -16.76 0.43
C ASP A 52 -17.02 -16.87 -1.06
N GLU A 53 -18.27 -17.23 -1.30
CA GLU A 53 -18.85 -17.42 -2.64
C GLU A 53 -18.97 -16.11 -3.46
N GLN A 54 -18.69 -14.96 -2.86
CA GLN A 54 -18.72 -13.66 -3.57
C GLN A 54 -17.47 -13.45 -4.42
N TRP A 55 -16.45 -14.29 -4.24
CA TRP A 55 -15.26 -14.25 -5.07
C TRP A 55 -15.47 -14.97 -6.39
N THR A 56 -15.23 -14.26 -7.49
CA THR A 56 -15.09 -14.86 -8.81
C THR A 56 -13.64 -15.26 -9.01
N VAL A 57 -13.36 -16.58 -9.07
CA VAL A 57 -11.99 -17.10 -9.20
C VAL A 57 -11.83 -17.75 -10.58
N GLN A 58 -10.76 -17.34 -11.29
CA GLN A 58 -10.34 -17.92 -12.57
C GLN A 58 -8.90 -18.41 -12.47
N SER A 59 -8.64 -19.62 -12.97
CA SER A 59 -7.31 -20.26 -12.93
C SER A 59 -6.74 -20.39 -11.52
N GLY A 60 -7.60 -20.73 -10.56
CA GLY A 60 -7.22 -20.86 -9.16
C GLY A 60 -8.31 -21.50 -8.32
N GLU A 61 -8.06 -21.59 -7.04
CA GLU A 61 -8.95 -22.16 -6.04
C GLU A 61 -8.77 -21.50 -4.67
N VAL A 62 -9.79 -21.59 -3.85
CA VAL A 62 -9.70 -21.23 -2.42
C VAL A 62 -9.31 -22.48 -1.63
N GLU A 63 -8.19 -22.45 -0.95
CA GLU A 63 -7.70 -23.50 -0.08
C GLU A 63 -7.72 -23.00 1.38
N ALA A 64 -8.67 -23.47 2.18
CA ALA A 64 -8.84 -23.10 3.59
C ALA A 64 -8.89 -21.57 3.80
N ASP A 65 -7.77 -20.95 4.16
CA ASP A 65 -7.63 -19.52 4.51
C ASP A 65 -6.80 -18.72 3.50
N ARG A 66 -6.54 -19.28 2.33
CA ARG A 66 -5.74 -18.68 1.27
C ARG A 66 -6.36 -18.88 -0.10
N LEU A 67 -6.02 -17.98 -1.01
CA LEU A 67 -6.29 -18.13 -2.42
C LEU A 67 -5.02 -18.59 -3.13
N VAL A 68 -5.17 -19.56 -4.02
CA VAL A 68 -4.08 -20.07 -4.86
C VAL A 68 -4.41 -19.81 -6.31
N LEU A 69 -3.55 -19.08 -7.02
CA LEU A 69 -3.66 -18.88 -8.46
C LEU A 69 -2.58 -19.69 -9.19
N ARG A 70 -3.03 -20.43 -10.22
CA ARG A 70 -2.18 -21.28 -11.06
C ARG A 70 -2.50 -21.03 -12.53
N PRO A 71 -2.23 -19.81 -13.05
CA PRO A 71 -2.49 -19.53 -14.44
C PRO A 71 -1.65 -20.43 -15.35
N ALA A 72 -2.25 -20.85 -16.47
CA ALA A 72 -1.52 -21.53 -17.53
C ALA A 72 -0.51 -20.56 -18.17
N ALA A 73 0.43 -21.09 -18.92
CA ALA A 73 1.39 -20.28 -19.68
C ALA A 73 0.68 -19.23 -20.53
N HIS A 74 1.19 -18.01 -20.53
CA HIS A 74 0.63 -16.85 -21.24
C HIS A 74 -0.84 -16.54 -20.88
N SER A 75 -1.26 -16.88 -19.68
CA SER A 75 -2.61 -16.58 -19.19
C SER A 75 -2.56 -15.89 -17.84
N ILE A 76 -3.70 -15.34 -17.45
CA ILE A 76 -3.91 -14.66 -16.19
C ILE A 76 -4.80 -15.50 -15.28
N GLY A 77 -4.44 -15.62 -14.04
CA GLY A 77 -5.30 -16.07 -12.95
C GLY A 77 -5.86 -14.86 -12.22
N LEU A 78 -7.12 -14.92 -11.85
CA LEU A 78 -7.84 -13.83 -11.21
C LEU A 78 -8.66 -14.31 -10.04
N ALA A 79 -8.76 -13.46 -9.02
CA ALA A 79 -9.82 -13.52 -8.04
C ALA A 79 -10.36 -12.10 -7.84
N LEU A 80 -11.63 -11.92 -8.07
CA LEU A 80 -12.30 -10.63 -8.08
C LEU A 80 -13.52 -10.63 -7.19
N ARG A 81 -13.75 -9.51 -6.51
CA ARG A 81 -14.92 -9.24 -5.71
C ARG A 81 -15.34 -7.78 -5.85
N PRO A 82 -16.64 -7.47 -6.07
CA PRO A 82 -17.13 -6.11 -6.05
C PRO A 82 -16.87 -5.42 -4.72
N SER A 83 -16.49 -4.14 -4.75
CA SER A 83 -16.40 -3.29 -3.58
C SER A 83 -17.55 -2.30 -3.56
N GLU A 84 -18.20 -2.16 -2.41
CA GLU A 84 -19.30 -1.20 -2.22
C GLU A 84 -18.81 0.24 -2.04
N SER A 85 -17.51 0.44 -1.84
CA SER A 85 -16.90 1.74 -1.53
C SER A 85 -15.78 2.07 -2.51
N THR A 86 -15.71 3.33 -2.92
CA THR A 86 -14.60 3.91 -3.67
C THR A 86 -13.41 4.32 -2.77
N THR A 87 -13.64 4.29 -1.45
CA THR A 87 -12.59 4.51 -0.45
C THR A 87 -12.40 3.22 0.32
N PHE A 88 -11.24 2.63 0.22
CA PHE A 88 -10.93 1.37 0.89
C PHE A 88 -9.42 1.18 1.05
N THR A 89 -9.05 0.39 2.02
CA THR A 89 -7.72 -0.19 2.12
C THR A 89 -7.82 -1.68 1.84
N TRP A 90 -6.95 -2.18 0.96
CA TRP A 90 -6.88 -3.56 0.55
C TRP A 90 -5.47 -4.10 0.78
N GLN A 91 -5.34 -5.21 1.49
CA GLN A 91 -4.03 -5.79 1.82
C GLN A 91 -4.06 -7.30 1.67
N THR A 92 -2.95 -7.86 1.17
CA THR A 92 -2.71 -9.30 1.15
C THR A 92 -1.23 -9.61 1.28
N ARG A 93 -0.92 -10.79 1.80
CA ARG A 93 0.42 -11.35 1.74
C ARG A 93 0.54 -12.26 0.51
N ILE A 94 1.56 -12.04 -0.30
CA ILE A 94 1.83 -12.78 -1.54
C ILE A 94 3.09 -13.63 -1.35
N THR A 95 3.01 -14.90 -1.77
CA THR A 95 4.16 -15.80 -1.79
C THR A 95 4.24 -16.51 -3.14
N PHE A 96 5.31 -16.29 -3.87
CA PHE A 96 5.60 -17.00 -5.13
C PHE A 96 6.12 -18.41 -4.81
N GLN A 97 5.29 -19.43 -5.02
CA GLN A 97 5.67 -20.83 -4.76
C GLN A 97 6.47 -21.42 -5.90
N ARG A 98 6.09 -21.06 -7.13
CA ARG A 98 6.77 -21.51 -8.35
C ARG A 98 6.97 -20.31 -9.27
N PRO A 99 8.09 -19.57 -9.11
CA PRO A 99 8.47 -18.52 -10.05
C PRO A 99 8.98 -19.13 -11.39
N PRO A 100 9.12 -18.36 -12.46
CA PRO A 100 8.93 -16.91 -12.50
C PRO A 100 7.50 -16.51 -12.84
N GLY A 101 7.11 -15.31 -12.39
CA GLY A 101 5.82 -14.71 -12.73
C GLY A 101 5.59 -13.39 -12.00
N THR A 102 4.43 -12.83 -12.22
CA THR A 102 3.98 -11.61 -11.57
C THR A 102 2.66 -11.83 -10.86
N ALA A 103 2.46 -11.11 -9.76
CA ALA A 103 1.20 -11.15 -9.04
C ALA A 103 0.97 -9.83 -8.30
N GLY A 104 -0.28 -9.53 -7.96
CA GLY A 104 -0.57 -8.28 -7.28
C GLY A 104 -2.03 -8.05 -6.98
N LEU A 105 -2.32 -6.79 -6.65
CA LEU A 105 -3.64 -6.31 -6.25
C LEU A 105 -4.38 -5.72 -7.44
N ILE A 106 -5.65 -6.10 -7.61
CA ILE A 106 -6.59 -5.40 -8.48
C ILE A 106 -7.34 -4.39 -7.61
N VAL A 107 -7.41 -3.14 -8.07
CA VAL A 107 -8.02 -2.03 -7.33
C VAL A 107 -9.25 -1.46 -8.01
N GLN A 108 -9.40 -1.71 -9.31
CA GLN A 108 -10.58 -1.34 -10.10
C GLN A 108 -10.78 -2.35 -11.21
N ALA A 109 -12.02 -2.70 -11.51
CA ALA A 109 -12.37 -3.53 -12.64
C ALA A 109 -13.78 -3.20 -13.13
N ASP A 110 -13.99 -3.33 -14.44
CA ASP A 110 -15.33 -3.37 -15.02
C ASP A 110 -15.80 -4.83 -15.18
N ASP A 111 -14.84 -5.72 -15.47
CA ASP A 111 -15.02 -7.16 -15.60
C ASP A 111 -13.67 -7.89 -15.50
N THR A 112 -13.63 -9.18 -15.87
CA THR A 112 -12.41 -10.00 -15.83
C THR A 112 -11.43 -9.71 -16.97
N GLU A 113 -11.79 -8.90 -17.95
CA GLU A 113 -10.97 -8.52 -19.10
C GLU A 113 -10.57 -7.03 -19.07
N HIS A 114 -11.15 -6.25 -18.14
CA HIS A 114 -10.92 -4.81 -18.02
C HIS A 114 -10.70 -4.45 -16.56
N PHE A 115 -9.46 -4.33 -16.11
CA PHE A 115 -9.11 -3.98 -14.74
C PHE A 115 -7.76 -3.26 -14.65
N SER A 116 -7.54 -2.60 -13.51
CA SER A 116 -6.28 -1.95 -13.16
C SER A 116 -5.63 -2.66 -11.97
N ALA A 117 -4.33 -2.94 -12.08
CA ALA A 117 -3.60 -3.70 -11.08
C ALA A 117 -2.24 -3.10 -10.74
N PHE A 118 -1.88 -3.21 -9.45
CA PHE A 118 -0.51 -3.04 -8.96
C PHE A 118 0.14 -4.40 -8.85
N LEU A 119 1.18 -4.62 -9.62
CA LEU A 119 1.85 -5.92 -9.78
C LEU A 119 3.27 -5.87 -9.25
N ILE A 120 3.70 -6.93 -8.59
CA ILE A 120 5.11 -7.22 -8.31
C ILE A 120 5.56 -8.46 -9.08
N SER A 121 6.84 -8.52 -9.41
CA SER A 121 7.46 -9.69 -10.02
C SER A 121 8.29 -10.46 -9.00
N SER A 122 8.45 -11.76 -9.24
CA SER A 122 9.26 -12.64 -8.39
C SER A 122 10.75 -12.28 -8.35
N ASP A 123 11.22 -11.46 -9.30
CA ASP A 123 12.61 -10.97 -9.42
C ASP A 123 12.82 -9.55 -8.88
N GLY A 124 11.79 -8.95 -8.26
CA GLY A 124 11.95 -7.72 -7.46
C GLY A 124 11.62 -6.42 -8.16
N TYR A 125 10.70 -6.44 -9.12
CA TYR A 125 10.20 -5.24 -9.79
C TYR A 125 8.72 -5.04 -9.48
N PHE A 126 8.23 -3.80 -9.64
CA PHE A 126 6.80 -3.50 -9.62
C PHE A 126 6.39 -2.71 -10.86
N ARG A 127 5.10 -2.73 -11.15
CA ARG A 127 4.43 -1.82 -12.10
C ARG A 127 2.97 -1.61 -11.74
N VAL A 128 2.39 -0.53 -12.25
CA VAL A 128 0.93 -0.35 -12.35
C VAL A 128 0.56 -0.53 -13.82
N SER A 129 -0.46 -1.32 -14.10
CA SER A 129 -0.89 -1.62 -15.46
C SER A 129 -2.40 -1.82 -15.51
N ASP A 130 -2.96 -1.47 -16.66
CA ASP A 130 -4.30 -1.87 -17.05
C ASP A 130 -4.24 -3.18 -17.83
N TYR A 131 -5.21 -4.06 -17.58
CA TYR A 131 -5.49 -5.20 -18.45
C TYR A 131 -6.70 -4.89 -19.29
N ARG A 132 -6.56 -5.00 -20.61
CA ARG A 132 -7.61 -4.70 -21.57
C ARG A 132 -7.59 -5.70 -22.72
N ASN A 133 -8.71 -6.43 -22.89
CA ASN A 133 -8.89 -7.36 -24.02
C ASN A 133 -7.72 -8.34 -24.23
N GLY A 134 -7.24 -8.96 -23.17
CA GLY A 134 -6.17 -9.95 -23.24
C GLY A 134 -4.75 -9.39 -23.23
N ALA A 135 -4.56 -8.09 -23.05
CA ALA A 135 -3.24 -7.46 -23.05
C ALA A 135 -3.01 -6.52 -21.86
N TRP A 136 -1.79 -6.49 -21.38
CA TRP A 136 -1.33 -5.49 -20.41
C TRP A 136 -0.96 -4.19 -21.10
N ILE A 137 -1.44 -3.07 -20.57
CA ILE A 137 -1.08 -1.71 -20.97
C ILE A 137 -0.44 -1.05 -19.76
N ASP A 138 0.85 -0.78 -19.85
CA ASP A 138 1.60 -0.23 -18.72
C ASP A 138 1.26 1.24 -18.47
N ARG A 139 0.83 1.56 -17.27
CA ARG A 139 0.75 2.95 -16.75
C ARG A 139 2.12 3.39 -16.26
N THR A 140 2.87 2.46 -15.64
CA THR A 140 4.28 2.66 -15.29
C THR A 140 5.12 1.57 -15.93
N ALA A 141 6.32 1.91 -16.37
CA ALA A 141 7.30 0.88 -16.74
C ALA A 141 7.69 0.04 -15.51
N TRP A 142 8.19 -1.17 -15.72
CA TRP A 142 8.77 -1.98 -14.66
C TRP A 142 9.88 -1.22 -13.93
N ARG A 143 9.79 -1.16 -12.60
CA ARG A 143 10.76 -0.48 -11.73
C ARG A 143 11.28 -1.43 -10.68
N ALA A 144 12.61 -1.51 -10.55
CA ALA A 144 13.22 -2.27 -9.46
C ALA A 144 12.86 -1.63 -8.11
N TRP A 145 12.48 -2.45 -7.13
CA TRP A 145 12.15 -1.99 -5.79
C TRP A 145 12.87 -2.84 -4.74
N PRO A 146 13.80 -2.26 -3.98
CA PRO A 146 14.67 -3.03 -3.07
C PRO A 146 13.92 -3.68 -1.91
N HIS A 147 12.72 -3.22 -1.59
CA HIS A 147 11.89 -3.78 -0.52
C HIS A 147 11.08 -5.01 -0.95
N ILE A 148 11.06 -5.37 -2.25
CA ILE A 148 10.47 -6.62 -2.71
C ILE A 148 11.43 -7.76 -2.38
N ARG A 149 10.97 -8.68 -1.54
CA ARG A 149 11.69 -9.89 -1.16
C ARG A 149 11.59 -10.90 -2.29
N ARG A 150 12.71 -11.50 -2.64
CA ARG A 150 12.84 -12.49 -3.72
C ARG A 150 12.86 -13.91 -3.16
N ASP A 151 13.14 -14.88 -4.02
CA ASP A 151 13.43 -16.27 -3.67
C ASP A 151 12.31 -16.96 -2.86
N GLY A 152 11.07 -16.69 -3.22
CA GLY A 152 9.90 -17.28 -2.56
C GLY A 152 9.58 -16.68 -1.19
N ALA A 153 10.27 -15.64 -0.76
CA ALA A 153 9.93 -14.95 0.48
C ALA A 153 8.62 -14.17 0.32
N ALA A 154 7.80 -14.17 1.36
CA ALA A 154 6.51 -13.50 1.34
C ALA A 154 6.65 -11.98 1.30
N ASN A 155 5.81 -11.32 0.51
CA ASN A 155 5.65 -9.87 0.44
C ASN A 155 4.23 -9.48 0.86
N VAL A 156 4.10 -8.40 1.62
CA VAL A 156 2.81 -7.80 1.94
C VAL A 156 2.57 -6.66 0.98
N LEU A 157 1.49 -6.73 0.22
CA LEU A 157 1.02 -5.64 -0.64
C LEU A 157 -0.18 -4.97 -0.01
N ARG A 158 -0.18 -3.64 -0.03
CA ARG A 158 -1.31 -2.83 0.42
C ARG A 158 -1.61 -1.74 -0.60
N ALA A 159 -2.89 -1.55 -0.88
CA ALA A 159 -3.42 -0.43 -1.64
C ALA A 159 -4.37 0.39 -0.77
N GLU A 160 -4.18 1.68 -0.72
CA GLU A 160 -5.06 2.66 -0.08
C GLU A 160 -5.69 3.52 -1.17
N CYS A 161 -6.96 3.27 -1.45
CA CYS A 161 -7.68 3.93 -2.53
C CYS A 161 -8.67 4.95 -1.99
N ARG A 162 -8.73 6.11 -2.62
CA ARG A 162 -9.68 7.20 -2.33
C ARG A 162 -10.16 7.77 -3.65
N SER A 163 -11.40 7.48 -3.97
CA SER A 163 -12.00 7.83 -5.27
C SER A 163 -11.22 7.24 -6.43
N ASP A 164 -10.49 8.04 -7.16
CA ASP A 164 -9.72 7.73 -8.36
C ASP A 164 -8.21 7.63 -8.14
N THR A 165 -7.76 7.83 -6.90
CA THR A 165 -6.34 7.78 -6.52
C THR A 165 -6.06 6.59 -5.62
N CYS A 166 -5.04 5.79 -5.95
CA CYS A 166 -4.56 4.71 -5.08
C CYS A 166 -3.08 4.89 -4.74
N THR A 167 -2.76 4.73 -3.46
CA THR A 167 -1.38 4.67 -2.97
C THR A 167 -1.03 3.22 -2.65
N PHE A 168 0.13 2.78 -3.15
CA PHE A 168 0.58 1.40 -3.03
C PHE A 168 1.79 1.28 -2.12
N PHE A 169 1.81 0.20 -1.34
CA PHE A 169 2.87 -0.13 -0.40
C PHE A 169 3.32 -1.58 -0.61
N VAL A 170 4.61 -1.81 -0.45
CA VAL A 170 5.22 -3.14 -0.41
C VAL A 170 5.99 -3.28 0.90
N ASN A 171 5.61 -4.25 1.74
CA ASN A 171 6.22 -4.49 3.05
C ASN A 171 6.24 -3.24 3.94
N ASP A 172 5.10 -2.50 3.96
CA ASP A 172 4.86 -1.24 4.65
C ASP A 172 5.63 -0.02 4.12
N GLU A 173 6.47 -0.19 3.10
CA GLU A 173 7.18 0.91 2.44
C GLU A 173 6.34 1.49 1.30
N TRP A 174 6.18 2.81 1.30
CA TRP A 174 5.54 3.54 0.20
C TRP A 174 6.26 3.23 -1.12
N THR A 175 5.51 2.81 -2.11
CA THR A 175 6.08 2.36 -3.39
C THR A 175 5.68 3.27 -4.54
N TRP A 176 4.39 3.57 -4.66
CA TRP A 176 3.85 4.33 -5.78
C TRP A 176 2.49 4.95 -5.42
N GLN A 177 2.13 6.02 -6.12
CA GLN A 177 0.78 6.55 -6.17
C GLN A 177 0.36 6.64 -7.62
N GLU A 178 -0.85 6.22 -7.91
CA GLU A 178 -1.47 6.32 -9.22
C GLU A 178 -2.75 7.11 -9.11
N ASP A 179 -2.88 8.11 -9.96
CA ASP A 179 -4.04 8.95 -10.07
C ASP A 179 -4.85 8.57 -11.33
N GLU A 180 -6.07 9.10 -11.45
CA GLU A 180 -6.94 8.90 -12.62
C GLU A 180 -7.27 7.42 -12.90
N LEU A 181 -7.36 6.62 -11.84
CA LEU A 181 -7.91 5.28 -11.95
C LEU A 181 -9.41 5.39 -12.22
N THR A 182 -9.86 4.79 -13.30
CA THR A 182 -11.26 4.81 -13.74
C THR A 182 -11.85 3.41 -13.76
N GLY A 183 -13.10 3.26 -13.36
CA GLY A 183 -13.80 1.99 -13.32
C GLY A 183 -14.60 1.80 -12.05
N THR A 184 -15.26 0.67 -11.97
CA THR A 184 -16.00 0.28 -10.78
C THR A 184 -15.04 -0.13 -9.68
N PRO A 185 -15.28 0.23 -8.41
CA PRO A 185 -14.45 -0.23 -7.33
C PRO A 185 -14.60 -1.73 -7.13
N TRP A 186 -13.59 -2.47 -7.51
CA TRP A 186 -13.43 -3.89 -7.25
C TRP A 186 -12.15 -4.10 -6.45
N ILE A 187 -12.15 -5.10 -5.63
CA ILE A 187 -10.94 -5.60 -4.98
C ILE A 187 -10.62 -6.97 -5.52
N GLY A 188 -9.35 -7.26 -5.65
CA GLY A 188 -8.98 -8.55 -6.18
C GLY A 188 -7.49 -8.79 -6.25
N MET A 189 -7.16 -9.92 -6.81
CA MET A 189 -5.80 -10.39 -7.01
C MET A 189 -5.64 -10.88 -8.42
N ALA A 190 -4.47 -10.59 -9.01
CA ALA A 190 -4.08 -11.09 -10.31
C ALA A 190 -2.76 -11.84 -10.23
N ALA A 191 -2.60 -12.81 -11.10
CA ALA A 191 -1.36 -13.54 -11.30
C ALA A 191 -1.16 -13.76 -12.79
N ASP A 192 0.04 -13.50 -13.30
CA ASP A 192 0.39 -13.64 -14.70
C ASP A 192 1.62 -14.55 -14.87
N ALA A 193 1.46 -15.58 -15.69
CA ALA A 193 2.48 -16.57 -16.03
C ALA A 193 3.08 -16.25 -17.41
N PRO A 194 4.17 -15.47 -17.48
CA PRO A 194 4.69 -14.98 -18.76
C PRO A 194 5.40 -16.05 -19.60
N LEU A 195 5.78 -17.18 -19.01
CA LEU A 195 6.61 -18.20 -19.68
C LEU A 195 5.82 -19.44 -20.08
N ALA A 196 6.04 -19.90 -21.29
CA ALA A 196 5.30 -20.98 -21.93
C ALA A 196 5.42 -22.37 -21.26
N ASN A 197 6.48 -22.64 -20.50
CA ASN A 197 6.79 -24.00 -20.04
C ASN A 197 7.15 -24.11 -18.54
N ALA A 198 6.96 -23.05 -17.77
CA ALA A 198 7.19 -23.11 -16.33
C ALA A 198 5.85 -23.09 -15.58
N PRO A 199 5.61 -24.06 -14.69
CA PRO A 199 4.44 -23.98 -13.82
C PRO A 199 4.59 -22.75 -12.94
N PHE A 200 3.58 -21.90 -12.93
CA PHE A 200 3.51 -20.75 -12.05
C PHE A 200 2.47 -20.97 -10.97
N GLU A 201 2.82 -20.67 -9.74
CA GLU A 201 1.91 -20.79 -8.61
C GLU A 201 2.21 -19.69 -7.60
N VAL A 202 1.16 -19.01 -7.16
CA VAL A 202 1.24 -17.94 -6.18
C VAL A 202 0.13 -18.08 -5.15
N TYR A 203 0.50 -17.83 -3.89
CA TYR A 203 -0.42 -17.84 -2.76
C TYR A 203 -0.71 -16.41 -2.32
N PHE A 204 -1.98 -16.18 -2.00
CA PHE A 204 -2.47 -14.98 -1.36
C PHE A 204 -3.13 -15.37 -0.05
N ASP A 205 -2.61 -14.90 1.05
CA ASP A 205 -3.16 -15.11 2.37
C ASP A 205 -3.17 -13.81 3.20
N GLN A 206 -3.65 -13.88 4.45
CA GLN A 206 -3.81 -12.69 5.30
C GLN A 206 -4.54 -11.56 4.56
N ILE A 207 -5.55 -11.95 3.79
CA ILE A 207 -6.34 -11.03 3.00
C ILE A 207 -7.17 -10.19 3.95
N SER A 208 -7.07 -8.87 3.84
CA SER A 208 -7.75 -7.95 4.75
C SER A 208 -8.17 -6.67 4.08
N ARG A 209 -9.25 -6.09 4.59
CA ARG A 209 -9.87 -4.86 4.09
C ARG A 209 -10.12 -3.89 5.23
N GLY A 210 -9.97 -2.61 4.95
CA GLY A 210 -10.34 -1.49 5.80
C GLY A 210 -11.14 -0.43 5.05
N PRO A 211 -11.71 0.52 5.78
CA PRO A 211 -12.38 1.68 5.22
C PRO A 211 -11.42 2.60 4.50
#